data_c1b04d8a03fd6d55ed7fa15842ca1982
#
_entry.id   c1b04d8a03fd6d55ed7fa15842ca1982
#
_cell.length_a   1.000
_cell.length_b   1.000
_cell.length_c   1.000
_cell.angle_alpha   90.00
_cell.angle_beta   90.00
_cell.angle_gamma   90.00
#
_symmetry.space_group_name_H-M   'P 1'
#
loop_
_entity.id
_entity.type
_entity.pdbx_description
1 polymer ?
#
loop_
_entity_poly.entity_id
_entity_poly.type
_entity_poly.pdbx_seq_one_letter_code
_entity_poly.pdbx_strand_id
1 'polypeptide(L)'
;MNQPLNGRRVLVVEDESLVAMLLETILEDMECVPIGPASNIDDGETLARDTVELDAALLDVNVAGRQVFPVAEALKARGVPFVFSTGYGEGGLPDEWRGS
;
A
#
# COMPACT_ATOMS: atom_id res chain seq x y z
N MET A 1 -21.37 -11.25 -13.03
CA MET A 1 -21.59 -10.10 -12.13
C MET A 1 -20.33 -9.29 -11.99
N ASN A 2 -20.46 -7.97 -12.09
CA ASN A 2 -19.29 -7.11 -11.95
C ASN A 2 -18.90 -6.96 -10.50
N GLN A 3 -17.60 -7.12 -10.23
CA GLN A 3 -17.04 -6.84 -8.93
C GLN A 3 -16.59 -5.38 -8.91
N PRO A 4 -16.99 -4.58 -7.90
CA PRO A 4 -16.54 -3.18 -7.84
C PRO A 4 -15.03 -3.03 -7.82
N LEU A 5 -14.31 -4.04 -7.32
CA LEU A 5 -12.86 -4.00 -7.22
C LEU A 5 -12.14 -4.68 -8.38
N ASN A 6 -12.91 -5.24 -9.34
CA ASN A 6 -12.32 -5.98 -10.47
C ASN A 6 -11.41 -5.06 -11.27
N GLY A 7 -10.15 -5.49 -11.44
CA GLY A 7 -9.16 -4.75 -12.19
C GLY A 7 -8.55 -3.56 -11.47
N ARG A 8 -8.95 -3.28 -10.24
CA ARG A 8 -8.35 -2.19 -9.48
C ARG A 8 -6.89 -2.49 -9.18
N ARG A 9 -6.05 -1.51 -9.37
CA ARG A 9 -4.60 -1.65 -9.24
C ARG A 9 -4.18 -1.16 -7.86
N VAL A 10 -3.64 -2.06 -7.05
CA VAL A 10 -3.36 -1.79 -5.64
C VAL A 10 -1.88 -1.99 -5.36
N LEU A 11 -1.21 -0.92 -4.98
CA LEU A 11 0.20 -0.98 -4.60
C LEU A 11 0.32 -1.66 -3.23
N VAL A 12 1.29 -2.57 -3.11
CA VAL A 12 1.60 -3.21 -1.83
C VAL A 12 3.03 -2.83 -1.45
N VAL A 13 3.20 -2.28 -0.25
CA VAL A 13 4.53 -1.96 0.28
C VAL A 13 4.72 -2.74 1.58
N GLU A 14 5.55 -3.76 1.53
CA GLU A 14 5.72 -4.72 2.62
C GLU A 14 7.05 -5.43 2.46
N ASP A 15 7.91 -5.42 3.48
CA ASP A 15 9.22 -6.08 3.40
C ASP A 15 9.20 -7.55 3.81
N GLU A 16 8.18 -8.00 4.51
CA GLU A 16 8.08 -9.41 4.88
C GLU A 16 7.43 -10.20 3.75
N SER A 17 8.21 -11.14 3.17
CA SER A 17 7.78 -11.88 1.98
C SER A 17 6.48 -12.64 2.18
N LEU A 18 6.30 -13.26 3.35
CA LEU A 18 5.10 -14.04 3.61
C LEU A 18 3.87 -13.16 3.72
N VAL A 19 4.02 -12.00 4.37
CA VAL A 19 2.92 -11.05 4.49
C VAL A 19 2.57 -10.47 3.12
N ALA A 20 3.58 -10.09 2.34
CA ALA A 20 3.36 -9.58 1.00
C ALA A 20 2.63 -10.60 0.13
N MET A 21 3.04 -11.86 0.21
CA MET A 21 2.41 -12.94 -0.56
C MET A 21 0.94 -13.11 -0.15
N LEU A 22 0.66 -13.04 1.14
CA LEU A 22 -0.71 -13.14 1.65
C LEU A 22 -1.58 -11.99 1.12
N LEU A 23 -1.04 -10.77 1.16
CA LEU A 23 -1.77 -9.60 0.66
C LEU A 23 -2.04 -9.72 -0.84
N GLU A 24 -1.03 -10.18 -1.61
CA GLU A 24 -1.23 -10.41 -3.04
C GLU A 24 -2.32 -11.43 -3.30
N THR A 25 -2.33 -12.53 -2.53
CA THR A 25 -3.34 -13.56 -2.68
C THR A 25 -4.73 -13.02 -2.40
N ILE A 26 -4.87 -12.25 -1.33
CA ILE A 26 -6.16 -11.64 -0.98
C ILE A 26 -6.63 -10.71 -2.09
N LEU A 27 -5.73 -9.87 -2.60
CA LEU A 27 -6.08 -8.94 -3.68
C LEU A 27 -6.50 -9.69 -4.94
N GLU A 28 -5.78 -10.76 -5.29
CA GLU A 28 -6.12 -11.56 -6.46
C GLU A 28 -7.47 -12.25 -6.30
N ASP A 29 -7.77 -12.72 -5.10
CA ASP A 29 -9.08 -13.31 -4.80
C ASP A 29 -10.21 -12.29 -4.96
N MET A 30 -9.92 -11.01 -4.73
CA MET A 30 -10.86 -9.92 -4.93
C MET A 30 -10.84 -9.38 -6.34
N GLU A 31 -10.10 -10.02 -7.22
CA GLU A 31 -9.92 -9.66 -8.64
C GLU A 31 -9.24 -8.30 -8.83
N CYS A 32 -8.48 -7.87 -7.82
CA CYS A 32 -7.61 -6.71 -7.93
C CYS A 32 -6.28 -7.11 -8.58
N VAL A 33 -5.56 -6.12 -9.08
CA VAL A 33 -4.23 -6.33 -9.66
C VAL A 33 -3.20 -5.79 -8.68
N PRO A 34 -2.43 -6.65 -8.02
CA PRO A 34 -1.38 -6.17 -7.11
C PRO A 34 -0.23 -5.56 -7.89
N ILE A 35 0.25 -4.42 -7.44
CA ILE A 35 1.40 -3.71 -7.98
C ILE A 35 2.52 -3.82 -6.96
N GLY A 36 3.68 -4.26 -7.36
CA GLY A 36 4.78 -4.57 -6.47
C GLY A 36 4.79 -6.05 -6.13
N PRO A 37 5.08 -6.47 -4.90
CA PRO A 37 5.27 -5.62 -3.72
C PRO A 37 6.60 -4.87 -3.75
N ALA A 38 6.60 -3.67 -3.18
CA ALA A 38 7.84 -2.97 -2.91
C ALA A 38 8.31 -3.42 -1.53
N SER A 39 9.57 -3.83 -1.43
CA SER A 39 10.12 -4.34 -0.19
C SER A 39 10.95 -3.30 0.56
N ASN A 40 11.01 -2.09 0.05
CA ASN A 40 11.71 -0.98 0.70
C ASN A 40 11.01 0.32 0.33
N ILE A 41 11.36 1.38 1.06
CA ILE A 41 10.69 2.67 0.91
C ILE A 41 11.00 3.31 -0.45
N ASP A 42 12.24 3.21 -0.91
CA ASP A 42 12.63 3.84 -2.18
C ASP A 42 11.84 3.26 -3.35
N ASP A 43 11.72 1.94 -3.42
CA ASP A 43 10.94 1.29 -4.47
C ASP A 43 9.44 1.60 -4.33
N GLY A 44 8.96 1.63 -3.09
CA GLY A 44 7.57 1.98 -2.82
C GLY A 44 7.25 3.38 -3.29
N GLU A 45 8.15 4.32 -3.01
CA GLU A 45 7.97 5.71 -3.41
C GLU A 45 7.99 5.86 -4.93
N THR A 46 8.90 5.15 -5.60
CA THR A 46 8.96 5.15 -7.06
C THR A 46 7.67 4.63 -7.67
N LEU A 47 7.17 3.50 -7.17
CA LEU A 47 5.92 2.94 -7.67
C LEU A 47 4.73 3.85 -7.37
N ALA A 48 4.73 4.49 -6.20
CA ALA A 48 3.66 5.42 -5.82
C ALA A 48 3.61 6.62 -6.76
N ARG A 49 4.77 7.11 -7.18
CA ARG A 49 4.83 8.29 -8.07
C ARG A 49 4.62 7.94 -9.53
N ASP A 50 5.21 6.82 -9.98
CA ASP A 50 5.39 6.57 -11.41
C ASP A 50 4.38 5.59 -12.01
N THR A 51 3.66 4.82 -11.18
CA THR A 51 2.64 3.91 -11.71
C THR A 51 1.48 4.74 -12.26
N VAL A 52 1.22 4.59 -13.55
CA VAL A 52 0.26 5.46 -14.25
C VAL A 52 -1.14 5.30 -13.69
N GLU A 53 -1.61 4.06 -13.60
CA GLU A 53 -2.94 3.78 -13.07
C GLU A 53 -2.80 3.09 -11.72
N LEU A 54 -3.12 3.81 -10.67
CA LEU A 54 -3.04 3.29 -9.32
C LEU A 54 -4.31 3.69 -8.58
N ASP A 55 -5.06 2.70 -8.13
CA ASP A 55 -6.38 2.94 -7.52
C ASP A 55 -6.32 3.00 -6.00
N ALA A 56 -5.38 2.31 -5.39
CA ALA A 56 -5.26 2.27 -3.93
C ALA A 56 -3.90 1.72 -3.54
N ALA A 57 -3.61 1.73 -2.24
CA ALA A 57 -2.37 1.14 -1.74
C ALA A 57 -2.56 0.56 -0.35
N LEU A 58 -1.80 -0.50 -0.08
CA LEU A 58 -1.68 -1.12 1.24
C LEU A 58 -0.24 -0.92 1.70
N LEU A 59 -0.06 -0.26 2.84
CA LEU A 59 1.25 0.16 3.31
C LEU A 59 1.51 -0.41 4.71
N ASP A 60 2.65 -1.08 4.89
CA ASP A 60 3.14 -1.36 6.22
C ASP A 60 3.82 -0.07 6.74
N VAL A 61 3.65 0.22 8.02
CA VAL A 61 4.19 1.46 8.60
C VAL A 61 5.72 1.43 8.64
N ASN A 62 6.29 0.29 9.02
CA ASN A 62 7.74 0.13 9.05
C ASN A 62 8.17 -0.88 7.99
N VAL A 63 8.97 -0.43 7.04
CA VAL A 63 9.41 -1.25 5.92
C VAL A 63 10.94 -1.19 5.87
N ALA A 64 11.56 -2.35 6.08
CA ALA A 64 13.02 -2.48 6.06
C ALA A 64 13.70 -1.44 6.95
N GLY A 65 13.16 -1.22 8.14
CA GLY A 65 13.74 -0.31 9.12
C GLY A 65 13.41 1.16 8.94
N ARG A 66 12.58 1.50 7.95
CA ARG A 66 12.20 2.89 7.68
C ARG A 66 10.68 3.03 7.72
N GLN A 67 10.22 4.20 8.12
CA GLN A 67 8.79 4.49 8.14
C GLN A 67 8.29 4.80 6.73
N VAL A 68 7.08 4.37 6.43
CA VAL A 68 6.50 4.39 5.08
C VAL A 68 5.94 5.77 4.68
N PHE A 69 6.01 6.76 5.54
CA PHE A 69 5.32 8.03 5.32
C PHE A 69 5.73 8.77 4.04
N PRO A 70 6.98 8.69 3.55
CA PRO A 70 7.28 9.26 2.21
C PRO A 70 6.43 8.66 1.09
N VAL A 71 6.14 7.36 1.17
CA VAL A 71 5.25 6.71 0.20
C VAL A 71 3.83 7.24 0.33
N ALA A 72 3.35 7.35 1.58
CA ALA A 72 2.02 7.87 1.85
C ALA A 72 1.87 9.31 1.35
N GLU A 73 2.90 10.13 1.52
CA GLU A 73 2.89 11.50 1.00
C GLU A 73 2.75 11.54 -0.52
N ALA A 74 3.49 10.67 -1.22
CA ALA A 74 3.42 10.61 -2.67
C ALA A 74 2.02 10.21 -3.14
N LEU A 75 1.41 9.25 -2.44
CA LEU A 75 0.05 8.81 -2.77
C LEU A 75 -0.97 9.91 -2.49
N LYS A 76 -0.82 10.58 -1.37
CA LYS A 76 -1.72 11.66 -0.99
C LYS A 76 -1.68 12.79 -2.02
N ALA A 77 -0.48 13.13 -2.50
CA ALA A 77 -0.32 14.17 -3.52
C ALA A 77 -1.05 13.83 -4.82
N ARG A 78 -1.22 12.54 -5.12
CA ARG A 78 -1.92 12.08 -6.32
C ARG A 78 -3.40 11.80 -6.07
N GLY A 79 -3.86 11.94 -4.83
CA GLY A 79 -5.25 11.59 -4.50
C GLY A 79 -5.52 10.10 -4.49
N VAL A 80 -4.50 9.27 -4.34
CA VAL A 80 -4.66 7.81 -4.29
C VAL A 80 -4.95 7.39 -2.84
N PRO A 81 -6.08 6.75 -2.56
CA PRO A 81 -6.39 6.30 -1.22
C PRO A 81 -5.47 5.17 -0.79
N PHE A 82 -5.15 5.12 0.49
CA PHE A 82 -4.30 4.08 1.04
C PHE A 82 -4.72 3.74 2.46
N VAL A 83 -4.37 2.53 2.89
CA VAL A 83 -4.56 2.09 4.27
C VAL A 83 -3.26 1.51 4.78
N PHE A 84 -3.07 1.58 6.10
CA PHE A 84 -1.93 0.97 6.75
C PHE A 84 -2.33 -0.44 7.17
N SER A 85 -1.53 -1.42 6.77
CA SER A 85 -1.81 -2.84 7.02
C SER A 85 -1.03 -3.38 8.20
N THR A 86 -0.68 -2.52 9.14
CA THR A 86 0.13 -2.88 10.28
C THR A 86 -0.73 -3.20 11.49
N GLY A 87 -0.13 -3.88 12.47
CA GLY A 87 -0.75 -4.13 13.74
C GLY A 87 -0.66 -2.98 14.74
N TYR A 88 -0.12 -1.83 14.35
CA TYR A 88 0.01 -0.70 15.27
C TYR A 88 -1.32 -0.12 15.73
N GLY A 89 -2.34 -0.18 14.90
CA GLY A 89 -3.57 0.53 15.16
C GLY A 89 -3.34 2.04 15.11
N GLU A 90 -4.39 2.79 15.40
CA GLU A 90 -4.29 4.26 15.33
C GLU A 90 -3.35 4.83 16.39
N GLY A 91 -3.24 4.18 17.53
CA GLY A 91 -2.38 4.64 18.61
C GLY A 91 -0.91 4.68 18.28
N GLY A 92 -0.48 3.89 17.30
CA GLY A 92 0.91 3.85 16.88
C GLY A 92 1.25 4.81 15.76
N LEU A 93 0.29 5.57 15.24
CA LEU A 93 0.49 6.49 14.13
C LEU A 93 0.65 7.92 14.62
N PRO A 94 1.49 8.73 13.94
CA PRO A 94 1.47 10.18 14.16
C PRO A 94 0.07 10.74 13.90
N ASP A 95 -0.25 11.85 14.57
CA ASP A 95 -1.59 12.42 14.49
C ASP A 95 -2.03 12.71 13.07
N GLU A 96 -1.12 13.18 12.24
CA GLU A 96 -1.45 13.55 10.86
C GLU A 96 -1.89 12.36 10.00
N TRP A 97 -1.59 11.13 10.44
CA TRP A 97 -1.93 9.92 9.68
C TRP A 97 -3.07 9.13 10.27
N ARG A 98 -3.58 9.56 11.44
CA ARG A 98 -4.71 8.86 12.03
C ARG A 98 -5.95 9.04 11.18
N GLY A 99 -6.68 7.96 11.03
CA GLY A 99 -7.88 7.95 10.22
C GLY A 99 -7.65 7.78 8.72
N SER A 100 -6.39 7.55 8.33
CA SER A 100 -6.06 7.33 6.91
C SER A 100 -6.35 5.91 6.47
#